data_95d45a016bbcb497b20c041b827b1f79
#
_entry.id   95d45a016bbcb497b20c041b827b1f79
#
_cell.length_a   1.000
_cell.length_b   1.000
_cell.length_c   1.000
_cell.angle_alpha   90.00
_cell.angle_beta   90.00
_cell.angle_gamma   90.00
#
_symmetry.space_group_name_H-M   'P 1'
#
loop_
_entity.id
_entity.type
_entity.pdbx_description
1 polymer ?
#
loop_
_entity_poly.entity_id
_entity_poly.type
_entity_poly.pdbx_seq_one_letter_code
_entity_poly.pdbx_strand_id
1 'polypeptide(L)'
;MAVLRADREAAAIPEGVVRHRLDGETALRYLLTGLFGLFLYLFVLYPMAKVLWRSLLDNDGAFVGLANYVRYFSTPAIAASVTNSLYVSVVAMVVTVCLAYVYAYALTRTLMPGRGVFRVVAMLPIFAPSLVQGIAFVYIFGNNGIWTRLTDINIGVYGAKGIIMAEVLYCFPHAMLILIAALTATDARLYDAAAALGASRLKTFATVTLPGVKYGLMSACFVVFTLVITDFGAPKVIGGKFSVMATEIYNQVVGQQNFTMGATVSVVLLVPALVAFVVDRLIQRRQYALVSSSAKPLEPRKNPLAEWSLFAYCFLIAASIAAIYLVILVVSLVERWPYRLSLTLKHYAFDTVGGYSPLLNSVYVSALTAVVGTAIAFIGAYLVEKWRTRAGAPLYALSLLPVSIPGMVLGLAYIFTFNVSGSILNRLYGTLAILVISNLIHYFTVPFLTATTSLKQMDAEFENVGASMGVPFYKTFWRVTVPIALPSIIAISMYLFLNAMVTLSAVVFLVAPGTELAAVAVLLMDDAGDTAQAAAMSVLIIAVGLMVRFVYWGLMRGVTRRTQAWTATARRIRSR
;
A
#
# COMPACT_ATOMS: atom_id res chain seq x y z
N MET A 1 40.74 -35.94 -25.72
CA MET A 1 41.08 -36.03 -24.29
C MET A 1 42.33 -35.27 -23.87
N ALA A 2 43.02 -34.57 -24.74
CA ALA A 2 44.22 -33.78 -24.42
C ALA A 2 43.97 -32.26 -24.26
N VAL A 3 42.82 -31.75 -24.67
CA VAL A 3 42.47 -30.31 -24.59
C VAL A 3 41.80 -29.93 -23.26
N LEU A 4 41.31 -30.88 -22.47
CA LEU A 4 40.64 -30.63 -21.19
C LEU A 4 41.60 -30.70 -19.96
N ARG A 5 42.91 -30.84 -20.18
CA ARG A 5 43.92 -30.82 -19.09
C ARG A 5 44.71 -29.53 -19.00
N ALA A 6 44.69 -28.68 -20.01
CA ALA A 6 45.47 -27.43 -20.02
C ALA A 6 44.86 -26.28 -19.22
N ASP A 7 43.56 -26.34 -18.87
CA ASP A 7 42.88 -25.27 -18.12
C ASP A 7 42.89 -25.43 -16.59
N ARG A 8 43.62 -26.43 -16.06
CA ARG A 8 43.73 -26.63 -14.61
C ARG A 8 45.06 -26.18 -13.98
N GLU A 9 46.02 -25.76 -14.77
CA GLU A 9 47.32 -25.25 -14.27
C GLU A 9 47.51 -23.75 -14.41
N ALA A 10 46.44 -22.99 -14.82
CA ALA A 10 46.52 -21.55 -14.82
C ALA A 10 46.27 -20.99 -13.41
N ALA A 11 47.40 -20.65 -12.76
CA ALA A 11 47.51 -19.70 -11.67
C ALA A 11 46.80 -20.05 -10.35
N ALA A 12 47.45 -20.88 -9.55
CA ALA A 12 47.42 -20.71 -8.09
C ALA A 12 48.03 -19.33 -7.77
N ILE A 13 47.22 -18.30 -7.73
CA ILE A 13 47.59 -17.02 -7.09
C ILE A 13 47.83 -17.37 -5.62
N PRO A 14 49.01 -17.09 -5.06
CA PRO A 14 49.27 -17.34 -3.64
C PRO A 14 48.20 -16.56 -2.87
N GLU A 15 47.42 -17.24 -2.03
CA GLU A 15 46.57 -16.63 -1.01
C GLU A 15 47.47 -15.91 0.02
N GLY A 16 48.08 -14.82 -0.41
CA GLY A 16 48.48 -13.77 0.51
C GLY A 16 47.23 -13.25 1.15
N VAL A 17 47.03 -13.54 2.43
CA VAL A 17 46.04 -12.89 3.28
C VAL A 17 46.32 -11.39 3.19
N VAL A 18 45.74 -10.75 2.17
CA VAL A 18 45.66 -9.28 2.11
C VAL A 18 44.81 -8.91 3.30
N ARG A 19 45.44 -8.59 4.43
CA ARG A 19 44.82 -7.86 5.51
C ARG A 19 44.36 -6.54 4.87
N HIS A 20 43.11 -6.51 4.39
CA HIS A 20 42.46 -5.28 4.03
C HIS A 20 42.50 -4.37 5.26
N ARG A 21 43.45 -3.42 5.29
CA ARG A 21 43.27 -2.25 6.15
C ARG A 21 41.87 -1.73 5.79
N LEU A 22 41.00 -1.67 6.79
CA LEU A 22 39.65 -1.09 6.63
C LEU A 22 39.86 0.34 6.14
N ASP A 23 39.80 0.53 4.84
CA ASP A 23 39.81 1.86 4.24
C ASP A 23 38.59 2.61 4.81
N GLY A 24 38.74 3.87 5.16
CA GLY A 24 37.68 4.64 5.81
C GLY A 24 36.33 4.56 5.06
N GLU A 25 36.40 4.38 3.74
CA GLU A 25 35.25 4.14 2.89
C GLU A 25 34.57 2.78 3.17
N THR A 26 35.35 1.74 3.28
CA THR A 26 34.87 0.39 3.60
C THR A 26 34.26 0.34 5.01
N ALA A 27 34.87 1.02 5.98
CA ALA A 27 34.34 1.14 7.34
C ALA A 27 32.99 1.87 7.36
N LEU A 28 32.87 2.97 6.62
CA LEU A 28 31.59 3.70 6.49
C LEU A 28 30.50 2.84 5.85
N ARG A 29 30.84 2.05 4.85
CA ARG A 29 29.91 1.10 4.20
C ARG A 29 29.37 0.07 5.20
N TYR A 30 30.24 -0.59 5.96
CA TYR A 30 29.81 -1.56 6.97
C TYR A 30 29.00 -0.90 8.09
N LEU A 31 29.37 0.31 8.52
CA LEU A 31 28.60 1.08 9.51
C LEU A 31 27.18 1.36 9.02
N LEU A 32 27.02 1.90 7.81
CA LEU A 32 25.70 2.21 7.24
C LEU A 32 24.86 0.94 7.04
N THR A 33 25.48 -0.15 6.59
CA THR A 33 24.80 -1.45 6.44
C THR A 33 24.36 -2.00 7.80
N GLY A 34 25.21 -1.88 8.83
CA GLY A 34 24.90 -2.26 10.21
C GLY A 34 23.77 -1.42 10.80
N LEU A 35 23.80 -0.10 10.61
CA LEU A 35 22.73 0.81 11.06
C LEU A 35 21.40 0.51 10.37
N PHE A 36 21.42 0.22 9.07
CA PHE A 36 20.21 -0.18 8.33
C PHE A 36 19.67 -1.54 8.83
N GLY A 37 20.55 -2.50 9.08
CA GLY A 37 20.18 -3.78 9.69
C GLY A 37 19.60 -3.63 11.10
N LEU A 38 20.22 -2.79 11.93
CA LEU A 38 19.74 -2.46 13.27
C LEU A 38 18.36 -1.77 13.23
N PHE A 39 18.16 -0.87 12.28
CA PHE A 39 16.85 -0.23 12.05
C PHE A 39 15.76 -1.28 11.75
N LEU A 40 15.99 -2.18 10.80
CA LEU A 40 15.05 -3.24 10.47
C LEU A 40 14.83 -4.22 11.63
N TYR A 41 15.88 -4.53 12.38
CA TYR A 41 15.77 -5.37 13.58
C TYR A 41 14.89 -4.72 14.65
N LEU A 42 15.17 -3.47 15.04
CA LEU A 42 14.50 -2.78 16.13
C LEU A 42 13.03 -2.45 15.81
N PHE A 43 12.72 -2.13 14.54
CA PHE A 43 11.40 -1.65 14.17
C PHE A 43 10.55 -2.68 13.40
N VAL A 44 11.12 -3.82 12.99
CA VAL A 44 10.38 -4.90 12.32
C VAL A 44 10.46 -6.20 13.11
N LEU A 45 11.67 -6.79 13.25
CA LEU A 45 11.81 -8.13 13.84
C LEU A 45 11.51 -8.17 15.33
N TYR A 46 12.08 -7.26 16.10
CA TYR A 46 11.93 -7.24 17.54
C TYR A 46 10.48 -7.01 17.99
N PRO A 47 9.71 -6.06 17.42
CA PRO A 47 8.29 -5.93 17.72
C PRO A 47 7.47 -7.18 17.35
N MET A 48 7.73 -7.80 16.21
CA MET A 48 7.03 -9.04 15.82
C MET A 48 7.33 -10.20 16.78
N ALA A 49 8.58 -10.33 17.21
CA ALA A 49 8.95 -11.32 18.24
C ALA A 49 8.22 -11.08 19.57
N LYS A 50 7.99 -9.82 19.96
CA LYS A 50 7.21 -9.46 21.16
C LYS A 50 5.75 -9.88 21.05
N VAL A 51 5.10 -9.69 19.90
CA VAL A 51 3.70 -10.15 19.69
C VAL A 51 3.62 -11.67 19.77
N LEU A 52 4.53 -12.38 19.06
CA LEU A 52 4.60 -13.84 19.11
C LEU A 52 4.81 -14.34 20.55
N TRP A 53 5.74 -13.72 21.28
CA TRP A 53 5.99 -14.09 22.66
C TRP A 53 4.78 -13.81 23.57
N ARG A 54 4.15 -12.63 23.44
CA ARG A 54 2.99 -12.25 24.26
C ARG A 54 1.78 -13.17 24.02
N SER A 55 1.59 -13.70 22.81
CA SER A 55 0.51 -14.65 22.52
C SER A 55 0.63 -15.99 23.23
N LEU A 56 1.83 -16.32 23.75
CA LEU A 56 2.12 -17.55 24.50
C LEU A 56 2.07 -17.38 26.02
N LEU A 57 1.82 -16.13 26.48
CA LEU A 57 1.72 -15.80 27.90
C LEU A 57 0.25 -15.61 28.30
N ASP A 58 -0.06 -15.75 29.58
CA ASP A 58 -1.35 -15.30 30.14
C ASP A 58 -1.33 -13.80 30.46
N ASN A 59 -2.41 -13.30 31.08
CA ASN A 59 -2.49 -11.88 31.45
C ASN A 59 -1.51 -11.49 32.56
N ASP A 60 -1.11 -12.44 33.40
CA ASP A 60 -0.17 -12.25 34.52
C ASP A 60 1.29 -12.43 34.07
N GLY A 61 1.52 -12.81 32.80
CA GLY A 61 2.84 -12.97 32.21
C GLY A 61 3.43 -14.38 32.37
N ALA A 62 2.66 -15.36 32.89
CA ALA A 62 3.10 -16.74 32.95
C ALA A 62 3.01 -17.42 31.57
N PHE A 63 3.94 -18.32 31.28
CA PHE A 63 3.96 -19.05 30.00
C PHE A 63 2.90 -20.16 29.99
N VAL A 64 1.94 -20.04 29.06
CA VAL A 64 0.82 -20.98 28.90
C VAL A 64 0.83 -21.72 27.56
N GLY A 65 1.87 -21.53 26.75
CA GLY A 65 2.01 -22.16 25.43
C GLY A 65 0.84 -21.84 24.51
N LEU A 66 0.18 -22.85 23.97
CA LEU A 66 -0.90 -22.68 23.00
C LEU A 66 -2.31 -22.54 23.63
N ALA A 67 -2.43 -22.41 24.94
CA ALA A 67 -3.73 -22.33 25.64
C ALA A 67 -4.58 -21.15 25.13
N ASN A 68 -3.98 -20.01 24.83
CA ASN A 68 -4.69 -18.85 24.28
C ASN A 68 -5.30 -19.15 22.89
N TYR A 69 -4.61 -19.90 22.06
CA TYR A 69 -5.12 -20.32 20.74
C TYR A 69 -6.26 -21.31 20.88
N VAL A 70 -6.15 -22.27 21.83
CA VAL A 70 -7.26 -23.20 22.13
C VAL A 70 -8.47 -22.39 22.61
N ARG A 71 -8.30 -21.45 23.53
CA ARG A 71 -9.38 -20.58 24.01
C ARG A 71 -9.98 -19.74 22.87
N TYR A 72 -9.16 -19.19 21.98
CA TYR A 72 -9.63 -18.43 20.84
C TYR A 72 -10.54 -19.26 19.93
N PHE A 73 -10.10 -20.44 19.50
CA PHE A 73 -10.86 -21.29 18.60
C PHE A 73 -12.05 -22.01 19.28
N SER A 74 -12.01 -22.20 20.60
CA SER A 74 -13.13 -22.78 21.35
C SER A 74 -14.21 -21.76 21.74
N THR A 75 -13.96 -20.44 21.55
CA THR A 75 -14.95 -19.40 21.82
C THR A 75 -15.63 -18.99 20.51
N PRO A 76 -16.88 -19.43 20.23
CA PRO A 76 -17.50 -19.26 18.91
C PRO A 76 -17.59 -17.81 18.45
N ALA A 77 -17.88 -16.88 19.39
CA ALA A 77 -18.01 -15.45 19.08
C ALA A 77 -16.72 -14.83 18.52
N ILE A 78 -15.56 -15.26 19.03
CA ILE A 78 -14.25 -14.73 18.61
C ILE A 78 -13.75 -15.53 17.40
N ALA A 79 -13.90 -16.84 17.40
CA ALA A 79 -13.47 -17.72 16.30
C ALA A 79 -14.19 -17.39 14.97
N ALA A 80 -15.44 -16.93 15.03
CA ALA A 80 -16.19 -16.48 13.86
C ALA A 80 -15.48 -15.35 13.09
N SER A 81 -14.63 -14.56 13.76
CA SER A 81 -13.88 -13.49 13.10
C SER A 81 -12.94 -13.99 12.00
N VAL A 82 -12.41 -15.23 12.09
CA VAL A 82 -11.58 -15.86 11.06
C VAL A 82 -12.39 -16.16 9.81
N THR A 83 -13.51 -16.87 9.98
CA THR A 83 -14.39 -17.23 8.85
C THR A 83 -15.00 -16.00 8.20
N ASN A 84 -15.38 -15.01 9.00
CA ASN A 84 -15.90 -13.74 8.54
C ASN A 84 -14.87 -12.97 7.71
N SER A 85 -13.63 -12.86 8.21
CA SER A 85 -12.54 -12.19 7.47
C SER A 85 -12.24 -12.89 6.16
N LEU A 86 -12.15 -14.22 6.15
CA LEU A 86 -11.89 -14.99 4.93
C LEU A 86 -13.03 -14.82 3.91
N TYR A 87 -14.28 -14.91 4.37
CA TYR A 87 -15.47 -14.74 3.53
C TYR A 87 -15.48 -13.36 2.86
N VAL A 88 -15.37 -12.29 3.65
CA VAL A 88 -15.37 -10.91 3.14
C VAL A 88 -14.22 -10.71 2.17
N SER A 89 -13.01 -11.17 2.54
CA SER A 89 -11.81 -10.98 1.71
C SER A 89 -11.91 -11.69 0.38
N VAL A 90 -12.40 -12.93 0.34
CA VAL A 90 -12.54 -13.69 -0.90
C VAL A 90 -13.63 -13.07 -1.79
N VAL A 91 -14.79 -12.73 -1.21
CA VAL A 91 -15.89 -12.14 -2.00
C VAL A 91 -15.52 -10.75 -2.52
N ALA A 92 -14.97 -9.87 -1.67
CA ALA A 92 -14.52 -8.55 -2.09
C ALA A 92 -13.41 -8.64 -3.15
N MET A 93 -12.44 -9.56 -2.99
CA MET A 93 -11.39 -9.81 -3.98
C MET A 93 -11.98 -10.17 -5.35
N VAL A 94 -12.87 -11.16 -5.40
CA VAL A 94 -13.46 -11.60 -6.68
C VAL A 94 -14.22 -10.47 -7.35
N VAL A 95 -15.10 -9.79 -6.60
CA VAL A 95 -15.91 -8.68 -7.14
C VAL A 95 -15.01 -7.54 -7.63
N THR A 96 -14.05 -7.10 -6.79
CA THR A 96 -13.13 -6.00 -7.14
C THR A 96 -12.33 -6.31 -8.39
N VAL A 97 -11.72 -7.50 -8.45
CA VAL A 97 -10.84 -7.86 -9.57
C VAL A 97 -11.64 -8.01 -10.86
N CYS A 98 -12.85 -8.59 -10.82
CA CYS A 98 -13.74 -8.67 -11.98
C CYS A 98 -14.12 -7.26 -12.49
N LEU A 99 -14.56 -6.38 -11.60
CA LEU A 99 -14.92 -5.01 -11.97
C LEU A 99 -13.70 -4.23 -12.50
N ALA A 100 -12.58 -4.30 -11.81
CA ALA A 100 -11.35 -3.61 -12.19
C ALA A 100 -10.76 -4.15 -13.48
N TYR A 101 -10.91 -5.46 -13.79
CA TYR A 101 -10.44 -6.04 -15.04
C TYR A 101 -11.16 -5.45 -16.24
N VAL A 102 -12.49 -5.41 -16.22
CA VAL A 102 -13.30 -4.82 -17.30
C VAL A 102 -12.96 -3.34 -17.47
N TYR A 103 -12.81 -2.62 -16.37
CA TYR A 103 -12.45 -1.20 -16.38
C TYR A 103 -11.03 -0.97 -16.96
N ALA A 104 -10.04 -1.72 -16.51
CA ALA A 104 -8.67 -1.67 -17.02
C ALA A 104 -8.60 -2.05 -18.51
N TYR A 105 -9.38 -3.06 -18.92
CA TYR A 105 -9.53 -3.45 -20.33
C TYR A 105 -10.09 -2.30 -21.17
N ALA A 106 -11.15 -1.64 -20.69
CA ALA A 106 -11.74 -0.48 -21.36
C ALA A 106 -10.72 0.65 -21.55
N LEU A 107 -9.96 1.00 -20.48
CA LEU A 107 -8.97 2.07 -20.54
C LEU A 107 -7.77 1.77 -21.45
N THR A 108 -7.40 0.49 -21.63
CA THR A 108 -6.17 0.10 -22.35
C THR A 108 -6.43 -0.42 -23.75
N ARG A 109 -7.63 -0.97 -24.03
CA ARG A 109 -7.94 -1.70 -25.27
C ARG A 109 -8.96 -1.02 -26.17
N THR A 110 -9.49 0.13 -25.78
CA THR A 110 -10.45 0.91 -26.56
C THR A 110 -10.00 2.34 -26.78
N LEU A 111 -10.60 3.00 -27.76
CA LEU A 111 -10.43 4.44 -28.02
C LEU A 111 -11.58 5.26 -27.45
N MET A 112 -12.35 4.72 -26.46
CA MET A 112 -13.48 5.40 -25.86
C MET A 112 -13.13 6.82 -25.36
N PRO A 113 -14.04 7.79 -25.45
CA PRO A 113 -13.80 9.14 -24.97
C PRO A 113 -13.65 9.18 -23.45
N GLY A 114 -12.97 10.18 -22.92
CA GLY A 114 -12.90 10.43 -21.47
C GLY A 114 -12.01 9.48 -20.66
N ARG A 115 -11.18 8.62 -21.29
CA ARG A 115 -10.29 7.67 -20.57
C ARG A 115 -9.46 8.30 -19.46
N GLY A 116 -8.98 9.54 -19.67
CA GLY A 116 -8.21 10.28 -18.67
C GLY A 116 -9.04 10.63 -17.44
N VAL A 117 -10.28 11.08 -17.65
CA VAL A 117 -11.22 11.42 -16.57
C VAL A 117 -11.58 10.17 -15.77
N PHE A 118 -11.95 9.09 -16.45
CA PHE A 118 -12.27 7.81 -15.80
C PHE A 118 -11.11 7.29 -14.94
N ARG A 119 -9.86 7.39 -15.45
CA ARG A 119 -8.67 7.02 -14.67
C ARG A 119 -8.52 7.87 -13.41
N VAL A 120 -8.73 9.18 -13.49
CA VAL A 120 -8.60 10.10 -12.36
C VAL A 120 -9.68 9.83 -11.31
N VAL A 121 -10.95 9.70 -11.74
CA VAL A 121 -12.07 9.42 -10.82
C VAL A 121 -11.89 8.08 -10.12
N ALA A 122 -11.47 7.04 -10.86
CA ALA A 122 -11.21 5.72 -10.28
C ALA A 122 -10.08 5.70 -9.24
N MET A 123 -9.23 6.71 -9.20
CA MET A 123 -8.15 6.83 -8.21
C MET A 123 -8.56 7.61 -6.95
N LEU A 124 -9.77 8.20 -6.87
CA LEU A 124 -10.20 8.96 -5.70
C LEU A 124 -10.12 8.17 -4.38
N PRO A 125 -10.45 6.86 -4.34
CA PRO A 125 -10.39 6.10 -3.09
C PRO A 125 -9.00 6.05 -2.43
N ILE A 126 -7.92 6.26 -3.17
CA ILE A 126 -6.55 6.29 -2.61
C ILE A 126 -6.33 7.49 -1.66
N PHE A 127 -7.11 8.57 -1.81
CA PHE A 127 -6.93 9.81 -1.05
C PHE A 127 -7.76 9.85 0.24
N ALA A 128 -8.50 8.79 0.56
CA ALA A 128 -9.35 8.72 1.74
C ALA A 128 -9.03 7.45 2.56
N PRO A 129 -9.05 7.53 3.90
CA PRO A 129 -9.03 6.34 4.74
C PRO A 129 -10.19 5.39 4.41
N SER A 130 -10.01 4.08 4.57
CA SER A 130 -11.04 3.06 4.28
C SER A 130 -12.35 3.27 5.05
N LEU A 131 -12.26 3.83 6.26
CA LEU A 131 -13.45 4.14 7.08
C LEU A 131 -14.40 5.15 6.40
N VAL A 132 -13.89 6.06 5.56
CA VAL A 132 -14.70 7.06 4.86
C VAL A 132 -15.70 6.40 3.90
N GLN A 133 -15.31 5.32 3.24
CA GLN A 133 -16.21 4.52 2.41
C GLN A 133 -17.32 3.90 3.27
N GLY A 134 -16.98 3.37 4.46
CA GLY A 134 -17.96 2.86 5.42
C GLY A 134 -18.97 3.93 5.84
N ILE A 135 -18.50 5.10 6.25
CA ILE A 135 -19.35 6.25 6.62
C ILE A 135 -20.25 6.65 5.45
N ALA A 136 -19.73 6.77 4.24
CA ALA A 136 -20.50 7.13 3.06
C ALA A 136 -21.62 6.12 2.77
N PHE A 137 -21.33 4.81 2.87
CA PHE A 137 -22.35 3.78 2.69
C PHE A 137 -23.44 3.82 3.77
N VAL A 138 -23.09 4.15 5.01
CA VAL A 138 -24.07 4.39 6.08
C VAL A 138 -24.99 5.57 5.73
N TYR A 139 -24.44 6.67 5.22
CA TYR A 139 -25.24 7.83 4.80
C TYR A 139 -26.14 7.56 3.60
N ILE A 140 -25.73 6.66 2.70
CA ILE A 140 -26.52 6.32 1.51
C ILE A 140 -27.54 5.23 1.84
N PHE A 141 -27.12 4.12 2.46
CA PHE A 141 -27.86 2.87 2.56
C PHE A 141 -28.17 2.44 4.01
N GLY A 142 -27.74 3.21 5.01
CA GLY A 142 -28.05 2.91 6.42
C GLY A 142 -29.55 3.03 6.72
N ASN A 143 -29.94 2.71 7.93
CA ASN A 143 -31.35 2.71 8.36
C ASN A 143 -32.03 4.08 8.10
N ASN A 144 -31.29 5.18 8.26
CA ASN A 144 -31.74 6.54 7.98
C ASN A 144 -31.06 7.11 6.72
N GLY A 145 -30.51 6.26 5.86
CA GLY A 145 -29.82 6.67 4.64
C GLY A 145 -30.79 7.22 3.58
N ILE A 146 -30.24 7.98 2.63
CA ILE A 146 -31.07 8.63 1.59
C ILE A 146 -31.79 7.60 0.73
N TRP A 147 -31.16 6.49 0.39
CA TRP A 147 -31.76 5.40 -0.37
C TRP A 147 -32.97 4.80 0.38
N THR A 148 -32.76 4.40 1.64
CA THR A 148 -33.81 3.80 2.48
C THR A 148 -35.01 4.72 2.60
N ARG A 149 -34.78 6.03 2.73
CA ARG A 149 -35.87 7.03 2.81
C ARG A 149 -36.59 7.28 1.51
N LEU A 150 -35.90 7.24 0.36
CA LEU A 150 -36.52 7.49 -0.95
C LEU A 150 -37.28 6.29 -1.48
N THR A 151 -36.85 5.07 -1.14
CA THR A 151 -37.39 3.83 -1.70
C THR A 151 -38.16 2.99 -0.70
N ASP A 152 -38.09 3.31 0.61
CA ASP A 152 -38.57 2.49 1.73
C ASP A 152 -37.94 1.08 1.76
N ILE A 153 -36.85 0.86 1.00
CA ILE A 153 -36.16 -0.42 0.93
C ILE A 153 -34.88 -0.35 1.75
N ASN A 154 -34.85 -1.10 2.87
CA ASN A 154 -33.62 -1.28 3.64
C ASN A 154 -32.84 -2.48 3.07
N ILE A 155 -31.68 -2.22 2.47
CA ILE A 155 -30.82 -3.26 1.88
C ILE A 155 -29.99 -4.03 2.92
N GLY A 156 -30.06 -3.65 4.21
CA GLY A 156 -29.30 -4.28 5.29
C GLY A 156 -27.79 -4.08 5.11
N VAL A 157 -27.36 -2.83 5.01
CA VAL A 157 -25.97 -2.47 4.71
C VAL A 157 -24.99 -2.81 5.85
N TYR A 158 -25.49 -2.92 7.09
CA TYR A 158 -24.64 -3.29 8.22
C TYR A 158 -24.23 -4.78 8.18
N GLY A 159 -22.96 -5.04 8.47
CA GLY A 159 -22.39 -6.39 8.44
C GLY A 159 -21.64 -6.71 7.16
N ALA A 160 -21.58 -8.00 6.79
CA ALA A 160 -20.77 -8.48 5.68
C ALA A 160 -21.02 -7.76 4.35
N LYS A 161 -22.29 -7.47 4.01
CA LYS A 161 -22.64 -6.78 2.74
C LYS A 161 -21.99 -5.41 2.63
N GLY A 162 -22.13 -4.59 3.68
CA GLY A 162 -21.57 -3.24 3.68
C GLY A 162 -20.06 -3.24 3.70
N ILE A 163 -19.44 -4.15 4.47
CA ILE A 163 -17.99 -4.32 4.47
C ILE A 163 -17.52 -4.65 3.04
N ILE A 164 -18.12 -5.64 2.38
CA ILE A 164 -17.76 -6.02 1.01
C ILE A 164 -17.90 -4.83 0.05
N MET A 165 -19.00 -4.06 0.12
CA MET A 165 -19.22 -2.90 -0.73
C MET A 165 -18.14 -1.81 -0.51
N ALA A 166 -17.81 -1.52 0.75
CA ALA A 166 -16.79 -0.54 1.11
C ALA A 166 -15.39 -1.00 0.64
N GLU A 167 -15.06 -2.26 0.86
CA GLU A 167 -13.77 -2.84 0.46
C GLU A 167 -13.60 -2.93 -1.06
N VAL A 168 -14.65 -3.28 -1.80
CA VAL A 168 -14.64 -3.27 -3.27
C VAL A 168 -14.26 -1.89 -3.78
N LEU A 169 -14.85 -0.85 -3.21
CA LEU A 169 -14.56 0.53 -3.60
C LEU A 169 -13.12 0.95 -3.21
N TYR A 170 -12.72 0.64 -1.98
CA TYR A 170 -11.40 0.97 -1.46
C TYR A 170 -10.27 0.30 -2.26
N CYS A 171 -10.43 -0.98 -2.56
CA CYS A 171 -9.42 -1.77 -3.26
C CYS A 171 -9.44 -1.59 -4.79
N PHE A 172 -10.52 -1.01 -5.36
CA PHE A 172 -10.71 -0.86 -6.81
C PHE A 172 -9.53 -0.20 -7.53
N PRO A 173 -9.00 0.97 -7.09
CA PRO A 173 -7.88 1.61 -7.77
C PRO A 173 -6.61 0.76 -7.76
N HIS A 174 -6.35 0.00 -6.71
CA HIS A 174 -5.18 -0.86 -6.59
C HIS A 174 -5.23 -1.99 -7.62
N ALA A 175 -6.36 -2.71 -7.69
CA ALA A 175 -6.58 -3.74 -8.70
C ALA A 175 -6.51 -3.17 -10.12
N MET A 176 -7.17 -2.03 -10.38
CA MET A 176 -7.17 -1.36 -11.68
C MET A 176 -5.75 -1.03 -12.16
N LEU A 177 -4.90 -0.45 -11.29
CA LEU A 177 -3.54 -0.08 -11.66
C LEU A 177 -2.67 -1.30 -12.00
N ILE A 178 -2.76 -2.39 -11.21
CA ILE A 178 -2.04 -3.64 -11.47
C ILE A 178 -2.49 -4.24 -12.81
N LEU A 179 -3.80 -4.26 -13.07
CA LEU A 179 -4.36 -4.81 -14.29
C LEU A 179 -4.06 -3.95 -15.53
N ILE A 180 -4.04 -2.62 -15.41
CA ILE A 180 -3.57 -1.72 -16.47
C ILE A 180 -2.11 -2.04 -16.81
N ALA A 181 -1.24 -2.18 -15.82
CA ALA A 181 0.17 -2.52 -16.04
C ALA A 181 0.31 -3.87 -16.74
N ALA A 182 -0.42 -4.90 -16.30
CA ALA A 182 -0.41 -6.22 -16.91
C ALA A 182 -0.92 -6.21 -18.36
N LEU A 183 -2.03 -5.52 -18.64
CA LEU A 183 -2.58 -5.40 -19.98
C LEU A 183 -1.64 -4.63 -20.93
N THR A 184 -1.00 -3.56 -20.45
CA THR A 184 -0.07 -2.78 -21.29
C THR A 184 1.23 -3.51 -21.61
N ALA A 185 1.63 -4.49 -20.78
CA ALA A 185 2.83 -5.30 -20.99
C ALA A 185 2.67 -6.43 -22.03
N THR A 186 1.45 -6.68 -22.54
CA THR A 186 1.21 -7.75 -23.53
C THR A 186 1.72 -7.37 -24.93
N ASP A 187 2.31 -8.35 -25.66
CA ASP A 187 2.90 -8.13 -26.99
C ASP A 187 1.83 -8.13 -28.10
N ALA A 188 1.78 -7.05 -28.89
CA ALA A 188 0.88 -6.90 -30.02
C ALA A 188 1.02 -8.01 -31.08
N ARG A 189 2.23 -8.54 -31.26
CA ARG A 189 2.51 -9.61 -32.27
C ARG A 189 1.69 -10.86 -32.03
N LEU A 190 1.34 -11.18 -30.77
CA LEU A 190 0.47 -12.33 -30.46
C LEU A 190 -0.97 -12.11 -30.94
N TYR A 191 -1.44 -10.87 -30.92
CA TYR A 191 -2.76 -10.49 -31.44
C TYR A 191 -2.78 -10.51 -32.97
N ASP A 192 -1.71 -10.06 -33.63
CA ASP A 192 -1.57 -10.09 -35.06
C ASP A 192 -1.49 -11.54 -35.56
N ALA A 193 -0.76 -12.42 -34.86
CA ALA A 193 -0.71 -13.85 -35.19
C ALA A 193 -2.10 -14.51 -35.02
N ALA A 194 -2.83 -14.22 -33.94
CA ALA A 194 -4.19 -14.74 -33.77
C ALA A 194 -5.14 -14.26 -34.89
N ALA A 195 -5.02 -13.00 -35.31
CA ALA A 195 -5.80 -12.46 -36.42
C ALA A 195 -5.45 -13.13 -37.76
N ALA A 196 -4.16 -13.37 -38.04
CA ALA A 196 -3.71 -14.07 -39.24
C ALA A 196 -4.21 -15.53 -39.28
N LEU A 197 -4.37 -16.17 -38.13
CA LEU A 197 -4.96 -17.51 -38.01
C LEU A 197 -6.50 -17.52 -38.03
N GLY A 198 -7.16 -16.37 -38.24
CA GLY A 198 -8.62 -16.26 -38.30
C GLY A 198 -9.32 -16.46 -36.93
N ALA A 199 -8.62 -16.27 -35.81
CA ALA A 199 -9.21 -16.45 -34.51
C ALA A 199 -10.30 -15.39 -34.22
N SER A 200 -11.47 -15.84 -33.75
CA SER A 200 -12.54 -14.94 -33.32
C SER A 200 -12.10 -14.09 -32.11
N ARG A 201 -12.80 -12.97 -31.86
CA ARG A 201 -12.49 -12.09 -30.71
C ARG A 201 -12.54 -12.84 -29.37
N LEU A 202 -13.51 -13.73 -29.17
CA LEU A 202 -13.62 -14.53 -27.96
C LEU A 202 -12.47 -15.52 -27.84
N LYS A 203 -12.08 -16.17 -28.97
CA LYS A 203 -10.93 -17.07 -29.00
C LYS A 203 -9.63 -16.33 -28.71
N THR A 204 -9.41 -15.16 -29.32
CA THR A 204 -8.25 -14.31 -29.02
C THR A 204 -8.21 -13.86 -27.55
N PHE A 205 -9.36 -13.52 -26.99
CA PHE A 205 -9.45 -13.18 -25.56
C PHE A 205 -9.03 -14.35 -24.68
N ALA A 206 -9.58 -15.55 -24.93
CA ALA A 206 -9.32 -16.73 -24.11
C ALA A 206 -7.89 -17.30 -24.29
N THR A 207 -7.31 -17.19 -25.50
CA THR A 207 -6.01 -17.83 -25.82
C THR A 207 -4.82 -16.87 -25.77
N VAL A 208 -5.03 -15.56 -25.93
CA VAL A 208 -3.96 -14.55 -25.96
C VAL A 208 -4.09 -13.58 -24.77
N THR A 209 -5.25 -12.90 -24.64
CA THR A 209 -5.40 -11.83 -23.66
C THR A 209 -5.35 -12.39 -22.25
N LEU A 210 -6.21 -13.34 -21.90
CA LEU A 210 -6.32 -13.87 -20.55
C LEU A 210 -5.03 -14.60 -20.09
N PRO A 211 -4.40 -15.48 -20.90
CA PRO A 211 -3.11 -16.06 -20.56
C PRO A 211 -1.99 -15.04 -20.44
N GLY A 212 -2.00 -14.01 -21.30
CA GLY A 212 -0.99 -12.93 -21.29
C GLY A 212 -1.01 -12.09 -20.01
N VAL A 213 -2.17 -11.95 -19.36
CA VAL A 213 -2.33 -11.17 -18.12
C VAL A 213 -2.48 -12.02 -16.87
N LYS A 214 -2.42 -13.35 -16.96
CA LYS A 214 -2.72 -14.26 -15.85
C LYS A 214 -1.95 -13.94 -14.55
N TYR A 215 -0.67 -13.61 -14.65
CA TYR A 215 0.16 -13.29 -13.49
C TYR A 215 -0.23 -11.95 -12.88
N GLY A 216 -0.54 -10.94 -13.70
CA GLY A 216 -1.07 -9.67 -13.21
C GLY A 216 -2.45 -9.82 -12.58
N LEU A 217 -3.31 -10.69 -13.13
CA LEU A 217 -4.61 -11.01 -12.56
C LEU A 217 -4.45 -11.69 -11.19
N MET A 218 -3.57 -12.68 -11.09
CA MET A 218 -3.28 -13.35 -9.81
C MET A 218 -2.69 -12.37 -8.80
N SER A 219 -1.75 -11.51 -9.20
CA SER A 219 -1.19 -10.48 -8.32
C SER A 219 -2.27 -9.50 -7.83
N ALA A 220 -3.18 -9.06 -8.72
CA ALA A 220 -4.32 -8.24 -8.31
C ALA A 220 -5.21 -8.95 -7.28
N CYS A 221 -5.48 -10.25 -7.46
CA CYS A 221 -6.23 -11.04 -6.48
C CYS A 221 -5.54 -11.05 -5.11
N PHE A 222 -4.25 -11.36 -5.04
CA PHE A 222 -3.55 -11.45 -3.77
C PHE A 222 -3.37 -10.09 -3.09
N VAL A 223 -3.12 -9.02 -3.86
CA VAL A 223 -3.04 -7.67 -3.31
C VAL A 223 -4.39 -7.24 -2.71
N VAL A 224 -5.49 -7.43 -3.45
CA VAL A 224 -6.84 -7.10 -2.95
C VAL A 224 -7.19 -7.95 -1.74
N PHE A 225 -6.95 -9.26 -1.77
CA PHE A 225 -7.18 -10.15 -0.62
C PHE A 225 -6.43 -9.66 0.62
N THR A 226 -5.13 -9.30 0.45
CA THR A 226 -4.32 -8.81 1.57
C THR A 226 -4.83 -7.49 2.11
N LEU A 227 -5.20 -6.54 1.25
CA LEU A 227 -5.74 -5.25 1.67
C LEU A 227 -7.04 -5.45 2.48
N VAL A 228 -7.98 -6.25 1.99
CA VAL A 228 -9.26 -6.48 2.64
C VAL A 228 -9.11 -7.22 3.97
N ILE A 229 -8.32 -8.30 4.03
CA ILE A 229 -8.20 -9.12 5.26
C ILE A 229 -7.52 -8.35 6.39
N THR A 230 -6.71 -7.34 6.05
CA THR A 230 -5.97 -6.53 7.02
C THR A 230 -6.64 -5.18 7.31
N ASP A 231 -7.70 -4.82 6.58
CA ASP A 231 -8.38 -3.55 6.81
C ASP A 231 -9.15 -3.54 8.12
N PHE A 232 -9.08 -2.41 8.78
CA PHE A 232 -9.77 -2.14 10.03
C PHE A 232 -10.86 -1.08 9.88
N GLY A 233 -10.61 -0.05 9.03
CA GLY A 233 -11.40 1.16 9.00
C GLY A 233 -12.85 0.94 8.54
N ALA A 234 -13.06 0.37 7.37
CA ALA A 234 -14.40 0.12 6.85
C ALA A 234 -15.17 -0.90 7.72
N PRO A 235 -14.57 -2.06 8.13
CA PRO A 235 -15.25 -2.98 9.05
C PRO A 235 -15.63 -2.38 10.40
N LYS A 236 -14.84 -1.46 10.95
CA LYS A 236 -15.14 -0.82 12.23
C LYS A 236 -16.41 0.03 12.17
N VAL A 237 -16.62 0.76 11.08
CA VAL A 237 -17.77 1.67 10.90
C VAL A 237 -19.04 0.90 10.52
N ILE A 238 -18.96 -0.02 9.55
CA ILE A 238 -20.15 -0.61 8.93
C ILE A 238 -20.39 -2.07 9.34
N GLY A 239 -19.44 -2.68 10.05
CA GLY A 239 -19.51 -4.09 10.44
C GLY A 239 -20.62 -4.41 11.45
N GLY A 240 -20.93 -3.49 12.35
CA GLY A 240 -21.93 -3.72 13.40
C GLY A 240 -21.57 -4.95 14.26
N LYS A 241 -22.44 -5.96 14.27
CA LYS A 241 -22.21 -7.23 15.00
C LYS A 241 -21.33 -8.24 14.23
N PHE A 242 -21.01 -7.95 12.97
CA PHE A 242 -20.18 -8.83 12.14
C PHE A 242 -18.71 -8.48 12.33
N SER A 243 -18.06 -9.16 13.28
CA SER A 243 -16.64 -8.93 13.60
C SER A 243 -15.74 -9.64 12.59
N VAL A 244 -14.68 -8.93 12.17
CA VAL A 244 -13.54 -9.47 11.40
C VAL A 244 -12.29 -9.46 12.30
N MET A 245 -11.23 -10.19 11.94
CA MET A 245 -10.04 -10.31 12.79
C MET A 245 -9.43 -8.96 13.16
N ALA A 246 -9.39 -7.99 12.23
CA ALA A 246 -8.84 -6.67 12.51
C ALA A 246 -9.66 -5.90 13.56
N THR A 247 -11.00 -5.93 13.46
CA THR A 247 -11.88 -5.33 14.48
C THR A 247 -11.85 -6.12 15.79
N GLU A 248 -11.65 -7.43 15.72
CA GLU A 248 -11.51 -8.25 16.93
C GLU A 248 -10.25 -7.91 17.72
N ILE A 249 -9.10 -7.69 17.05
CA ILE A 249 -7.89 -7.18 17.74
C ILE A 249 -8.21 -5.89 18.50
N TYR A 250 -8.91 -4.95 17.86
CA TYR A 250 -9.29 -3.69 18.48
C TYR A 250 -10.22 -3.91 19.70
N ASN A 251 -11.24 -4.74 19.56
CA ASN A 251 -12.18 -5.06 20.61
C ASN A 251 -11.51 -5.72 21.82
N GLN A 252 -10.56 -6.64 21.58
CA GLN A 252 -9.81 -7.30 22.65
C GLN A 252 -8.88 -6.31 23.38
N VAL A 253 -8.17 -5.45 22.63
CA VAL A 253 -7.18 -4.54 23.21
C VAL A 253 -7.83 -3.32 23.86
N VAL A 254 -8.70 -2.60 23.11
CA VAL A 254 -9.31 -1.34 23.56
C VAL A 254 -10.60 -1.60 24.37
N GLY A 255 -11.45 -2.52 23.88
CA GLY A 255 -12.74 -2.79 24.51
C GLY A 255 -12.63 -3.64 25.78
N GLN A 256 -11.79 -4.68 25.77
CA GLN A 256 -11.69 -5.64 26.89
C GLN A 256 -10.37 -5.54 27.66
N GLN A 257 -9.42 -4.70 27.24
CA GLN A 257 -8.06 -4.59 27.80
C GLN A 257 -7.30 -5.93 27.88
N ASN A 258 -7.70 -6.88 27.03
CA ASN A 258 -7.11 -8.22 26.94
C ASN A 258 -6.00 -8.26 25.87
N PHE A 259 -4.84 -7.77 26.25
CA PHE A 259 -3.67 -7.67 25.36
C PHE A 259 -3.17 -9.04 24.89
N THR A 260 -3.30 -10.06 25.69
CA THR A 260 -2.87 -11.43 25.39
C THR A 260 -3.73 -12.03 24.28
N MET A 261 -5.06 -11.89 24.37
CA MET A 261 -5.96 -12.34 23.34
C MET A 261 -5.80 -11.49 22.08
N GLY A 262 -5.61 -10.17 22.21
CA GLY A 262 -5.27 -9.29 21.08
C GLY A 262 -4.00 -9.74 20.34
N ALA A 263 -2.95 -10.15 21.07
CA ALA A 263 -1.74 -10.73 20.48
C ALA A 263 -2.02 -12.06 19.77
N THR A 264 -2.84 -12.92 20.36
CA THR A 264 -3.24 -14.20 19.77
C THR A 264 -3.97 -14.01 18.44
N VAL A 265 -4.99 -13.15 18.41
CA VAL A 265 -5.72 -12.81 17.16
C VAL A 265 -4.79 -12.19 16.12
N SER A 266 -3.83 -11.36 16.56
CA SER A 266 -2.81 -10.75 15.69
C SER A 266 -1.94 -11.79 14.99
N VAL A 267 -1.51 -12.84 15.71
CA VAL A 267 -0.73 -13.93 15.12
C VAL A 267 -1.60 -14.75 14.14
N VAL A 268 -2.87 -15.01 14.48
CA VAL A 268 -3.80 -15.69 13.57
C VAL A 268 -4.02 -14.87 12.28
N LEU A 269 -4.18 -13.55 12.38
CA LEU A 269 -4.30 -12.66 11.22
C LEU A 269 -3.03 -12.61 10.36
N LEU A 270 -1.86 -12.71 10.99
CA LEU A 270 -0.58 -12.69 10.28
C LEU A 270 -0.43 -13.89 9.32
N VAL A 271 -1.00 -15.06 9.64
CA VAL A 271 -0.86 -16.28 8.83
C VAL A 271 -1.41 -16.09 7.40
N PRO A 272 -2.71 -15.76 7.18
CA PRO A 272 -3.24 -15.58 5.82
C PRO A 272 -2.57 -14.41 5.07
N ALA A 273 -2.20 -13.34 5.77
CA ALA A 273 -1.48 -12.21 5.16
C ALA A 273 -0.10 -12.63 4.64
N LEU A 274 0.66 -13.40 5.44
CA LEU A 274 1.96 -13.93 5.05
C LEU A 274 1.86 -14.93 3.90
N VAL A 275 0.88 -15.83 3.93
CA VAL A 275 0.63 -16.79 2.85
C VAL A 275 0.33 -16.05 1.54
N ALA A 276 -0.58 -15.08 1.57
CA ALA A 276 -0.92 -14.28 0.39
C ALA A 276 0.32 -13.55 -0.16
N PHE A 277 1.13 -12.95 0.71
CA PHE A 277 2.38 -12.30 0.32
C PHE A 277 3.39 -13.26 -0.34
N VAL A 278 3.62 -14.43 0.25
CA VAL A 278 4.56 -15.42 -0.31
C VAL A 278 4.10 -15.88 -1.70
N VAL A 279 2.80 -16.16 -1.84
CA VAL A 279 2.23 -16.59 -3.13
C VAL A 279 2.34 -15.48 -4.17
N ASP A 280 2.01 -14.23 -3.83
CA ASP A 280 2.18 -13.08 -4.74
C ASP A 280 3.65 -12.93 -5.19
N ARG A 281 4.60 -13.07 -4.30
CA ARG A 281 6.05 -13.02 -4.63
C ARG A 281 6.49 -14.11 -5.59
N LEU A 282 6.01 -15.33 -5.40
CA LEU A 282 6.30 -16.44 -6.31
C LEU A 282 5.72 -16.19 -7.71
N ILE A 283 4.54 -15.59 -7.79
CA ILE A 283 3.87 -15.23 -9.04
C ILE A 283 4.62 -14.11 -9.76
N GLN A 284 4.96 -13.03 -9.06
CA GLN A 284 5.68 -11.89 -9.63
C GLN A 284 7.03 -12.31 -10.23
N ARG A 285 7.78 -13.21 -9.59
CA ARG A 285 9.04 -13.74 -10.15
C ARG A 285 8.84 -14.39 -11.53
N ARG A 286 7.73 -15.10 -11.73
CA ARG A 286 7.41 -15.73 -13.03
C ARG A 286 6.98 -14.71 -14.08
N GLN A 287 6.33 -13.63 -13.67
CA GLN A 287 5.92 -12.55 -14.57
C GLN A 287 7.12 -11.83 -15.18
N TYR A 288 8.11 -11.45 -14.37
CA TYR A 288 9.32 -10.78 -14.86
C TYR A 288 10.11 -11.62 -15.86
N ALA A 289 10.10 -12.93 -15.72
CA ALA A 289 10.78 -13.84 -16.64
C ALA A 289 10.15 -13.92 -18.04
N LEU A 290 8.87 -13.52 -18.19
CA LEU A 290 8.11 -13.62 -19.44
C LEU A 290 8.01 -12.31 -20.23
N VAL A 291 8.29 -11.16 -19.60
CA VAL A 291 8.25 -9.86 -20.29
C VAL A 291 9.49 -9.69 -21.13
N SER A 292 9.33 -9.84 -22.46
CA SER A 292 10.40 -9.58 -23.44
C SER A 292 10.68 -8.08 -23.53
N SER A 293 11.95 -7.70 -23.50
CA SER A 293 12.40 -6.31 -23.73
C SER A 293 12.02 -5.78 -25.13
N SER A 294 11.64 -6.66 -26.04
CA SER A 294 11.25 -6.35 -27.42
C SER A 294 9.72 -6.38 -27.66
N ALA A 295 8.89 -6.43 -26.61
CA ALA A 295 7.43 -6.45 -26.74
C ALA A 295 6.93 -5.14 -27.39
N LYS A 296 6.09 -5.26 -28.42
CA LYS A 296 5.45 -4.12 -29.09
C LYS A 296 4.12 -3.81 -28.38
N PRO A 297 3.89 -2.56 -27.91
CA PRO A 297 2.61 -2.20 -27.31
C PRO A 297 1.44 -2.39 -28.28
N LEU A 298 0.32 -2.92 -27.79
CA LEU A 298 -0.88 -3.08 -28.59
C LEU A 298 -1.59 -1.72 -28.74
N GLU A 299 -1.79 -1.31 -30.00
CA GLU A 299 -2.58 -0.13 -30.33
C GLU A 299 -4.06 -0.51 -30.44
N PRO A 300 -4.96 0.19 -29.71
CA PRO A 300 -6.39 -0.09 -29.78
C PRO A 300 -6.95 0.21 -31.17
N ARG A 301 -7.79 -0.71 -31.69
CA ARG A 301 -8.51 -0.51 -32.97
C ARG A 301 -9.91 0.06 -32.67
N LYS A 302 -10.40 0.94 -33.57
CA LYS A 302 -11.75 1.52 -33.46
C LYS A 302 -12.82 0.43 -33.53
N ASN A 303 -13.73 0.45 -32.55
CA ASN A 303 -14.90 -0.42 -32.48
C ASN A 303 -16.02 0.31 -31.74
N PRO A 304 -16.91 1.06 -32.44
CA PRO A 304 -17.88 1.93 -31.80
C PRO A 304 -18.80 1.22 -30.79
N LEU A 305 -19.27 0.01 -31.12
CA LEU A 305 -20.15 -0.73 -30.21
C LEU A 305 -19.44 -1.09 -28.88
N ALA A 306 -18.20 -1.60 -28.96
CA ALA A 306 -17.42 -1.91 -27.76
C ALA A 306 -17.01 -0.62 -27.01
N GLU A 307 -16.72 0.46 -27.71
CA GLU A 307 -16.35 1.74 -27.10
C GLU A 307 -17.49 2.33 -26.28
N TRP A 308 -18.72 2.35 -26.82
CA TRP A 308 -19.89 2.89 -26.13
C TRP A 308 -20.38 1.99 -25.00
N SER A 309 -20.37 0.66 -25.16
CA SER A 309 -20.75 -0.26 -24.07
C SER A 309 -19.77 -0.19 -22.90
N LEU A 310 -18.45 -0.14 -23.18
CA LEU A 310 -17.43 0.00 -22.15
C LEU A 310 -17.38 1.42 -21.57
N PHE A 311 -17.72 2.45 -22.36
CA PHE A 311 -17.93 3.80 -21.85
C PHE A 311 -19.07 3.83 -20.81
N ALA A 312 -20.23 3.26 -21.12
CA ALA A 312 -21.36 3.19 -20.18
C ALA A 312 -20.98 2.44 -18.90
N TYR A 313 -20.26 1.35 -19.02
CA TYR A 313 -19.74 0.62 -17.86
C TYR A 313 -18.77 1.46 -17.03
N CYS A 314 -17.77 2.10 -17.66
CA CYS A 314 -16.83 2.96 -16.96
C CYS A 314 -17.51 4.18 -16.33
N PHE A 315 -18.51 4.73 -17.01
CA PHE A 315 -19.32 5.82 -16.49
C PHE A 315 -20.09 5.41 -15.23
N LEU A 316 -20.73 4.24 -15.24
CA LEU A 316 -21.47 3.73 -14.09
C LEU A 316 -20.56 3.57 -12.85
N ILE A 317 -19.40 2.92 -13.02
CA ILE A 317 -18.43 2.74 -11.92
C ILE A 317 -17.88 4.11 -11.46
N ALA A 318 -17.46 4.96 -12.37
CA ALA A 318 -16.93 6.29 -12.02
C ALA A 318 -17.99 7.17 -11.34
N ALA A 319 -19.25 7.14 -11.83
CA ALA A 319 -20.35 7.85 -11.21
C ALA A 319 -20.66 7.33 -9.80
N SER A 320 -20.61 6.01 -9.59
CA SER A 320 -20.76 5.41 -8.25
C SER A 320 -19.64 5.86 -7.30
N ILE A 321 -18.38 5.86 -7.74
CA ILE A 321 -17.25 6.37 -6.96
C ILE A 321 -17.47 7.86 -6.64
N ALA A 322 -17.77 8.69 -7.64
CA ALA A 322 -17.98 10.12 -7.47
C ALA A 322 -19.14 10.43 -6.53
N ALA A 323 -20.26 9.68 -6.63
CA ALA A 323 -21.43 9.85 -5.77
C ALA A 323 -21.11 9.65 -4.29
N ILE A 324 -20.28 8.66 -3.95
CA ILE A 324 -19.86 8.36 -2.58
C ILE A 324 -19.07 9.54 -1.99
N TYR A 325 -18.11 10.09 -2.71
CA TYR A 325 -17.34 11.26 -2.25
C TYR A 325 -18.17 12.54 -2.25
N LEU A 326 -19.13 12.66 -3.18
CA LEU A 326 -20.08 13.78 -3.21
C LEU A 326 -20.99 13.75 -1.97
N VAL A 327 -21.46 12.57 -1.54
CA VAL A 327 -22.27 12.44 -0.32
C VAL A 327 -21.50 12.89 0.90
N ILE A 328 -20.25 12.46 1.07
CA ILE A 328 -19.39 12.92 2.19
C ILE A 328 -19.22 14.45 2.17
N LEU A 329 -18.98 15.03 0.98
CA LEU A 329 -18.88 16.47 0.82
C LEU A 329 -20.18 17.17 1.20
N VAL A 330 -21.33 16.69 0.70
CA VAL A 330 -22.64 17.29 1.00
C VAL A 330 -22.95 17.16 2.48
N VAL A 331 -22.74 15.99 3.10
CA VAL A 331 -22.96 15.78 4.53
C VAL A 331 -22.14 16.75 5.39
N SER A 332 -20.90 17.03 5.01
CA SER A 332 -20.04 17.98 5.72
C SER A 332 -20.51 19.43 5.65
N LEU A 333 -21.36 19.77 4.65
CA LEU A 333 -21.82 21.12 4.36
C LEU A 333 -23.30 21.37 4.71
N VAL A 334 -24.06 20.33 5.10
CA VAL A 334 -25.49 20.49 5.44
C VAL A 334 -25.72 20.39 6.93
N GLU A 335 -26.70 21.14 7.45
CA GLU A 335 -26.94 21.28 8.89
C GLU A 335 -27.26 19.95 9.57
N ARG A 336 -28.12 19.11 8.96
CA ARG A 336 -28.50 17.80 9.47
C ARG A 336 -28.96 16.87 8.36
N TRP A 337 -28.08 15.98 7.95
CA TRP A 337 -28.41 14.96 6.96
C TRP A 337 -29.37 13.90 7.50
N PRO A 338 -30.35 13.43 6.73
CA PRO A 338 -30.86 13.98 5.48
C PRO A 338 -32.09 14.93 5.70
N TYR A 339 -32.28 15.46 6.91
CA TYR A 339 -33.47 16.15 7.36
C TYR A 339 -33.48 17.65 7.06
N ARG A 340 -32.35 18.33 7.24
CA ARG A 340 -32.16 19.76 6.98
C ARG A 340 -30.95 19.96 6.06
N LEU A 341 -31.24 20.31 4.82
CA LEU A 341 -30.21 20.48 3.78
C LEU A 341 -29.73 21.93 3.66
N SER A 342 -30.04 22.79 4.65
CA SER A 342 -29.49 24.15 4.72
C SER A 342 -27.96 24.08 4.83
N LEU A 343 -27.26 24.89 4.03
CA LEU A 343 -25.79 24.91 4.03
C LEU A 343 -25.24 25.51 5.33
N THR A 344 -24.23 24.88 5.89
CA THR A 344 -23.54 25.33 7.09
C THR A 344 -22.07 24.93 7.07
N LEU A 345 -21.24 25.67 7.78
CA LEU A 345 -19.84 25.32 8.04
C LEU A 345 -19.57 24.93 9.50
N LYS A 346 -20.65 24.77 10.33
CA LYS A 346 -20.49 24.45 11.75
C LYS A 346 -19.74 23.14 12.03
N HIS A 347 -19.84 22.16 11.09
CA HIS A 347 -19.18 20.87 11.24
C HIS A 347 -17.65 20.94 11.10
N TYR A 348 -17.12 22.08 10.66
CA TYR A 348 -15.68 22.34 10.60
C TYR A 348 -15.12 22.97 11.90
N ALA A 349 -15.91 23.07 12.97
CA ALA A 349 -15.46 23.60 14.26
C ALA A 349 -14.63 22.58 15.08
N PHE A 350 -14.85 21.27 14.90
CA PHE A 350 -14.10 20.15 15.54
C PHE A 350 -13.93 20.25 17.08
N ASP A 351 -15.00 20.61 17.78
CA ASP A 351 -14.93 20.89 19.24
C ASP A 351 -14.60 19.63 20.07
N THR A 352 -14.94 18.44 19.59
CA THR A 352 -14.82 17.15 20.31
C THR A 352 -13.44 16.53 20.30
N VAL A 353 -12.54 16.93 19.38
CA VAL A 353 -11.22 16.28 19.17
C VAL A 353 -10.05 17.27 19.19
N GLY A 354 -10.18 18.40 19.85
CA GLY A 354 -9.07 19.37 19.97
C GLY A 354 -8.83 20.24 18.72
N GLY A 355 -9.89 20.55 17.96
CA GLY A 355 -9.82 21.46 16.82
C GLY A 355 -9.12 20.87 15.60
N TYR A 356 -8.25 21.68 15.00
CA TYR A 356 -7.48 21.29 13.80
C TYR A 356 -6.18 20.55 14.10
N SER A 357 -5.82 20.36 15.40
CA SER A 357 -4.57 19.71 15.78
C SER A 357 -4.38 18.33 15.15
N PRO A 358 -5.39 17.43 15.05
CA PRO A 358 -5.23 16.14 14.39
C PRO A 358 -4.88 16.24 12.91
N LEU A 359 -5.45 17.22 12.19
CA LEU A 359 -5.12 17.46 10.79
C LEU A 359 -3.68 17.94 10.63
N LEU A 360 -3.25 18.91 11.45
CA LEU A 360 -1.88 19.43 11.43
C LEU A 360 -0.86 18.35 11.81
N ASN A 361 -1.16 17.54 12.83
CA ASN A 361 -0.34 16.38 13.20
C ASN A 361 -0.21 15.38 12.04
N SER A 362 -1.32 15.10 11.33
CA SER A 362 -1.29 14.21 10.16
C SER A 362 -0.41 14.77 9.05
N VAL A 363 -0.51 16.06 8.73
CA VAL A 363 0.34 16.70 7.71
C VAL A 363 1.81 16.64 8.14
N TYR A 364 2.11 16.95 9.40
CA TYR A 364 3.47 16.93 9.94
C TYR A 364 4.07 15.52 9.92
N VAL A 365 3.34 14.52 10.47
CA VAL A 365 3.77 13.12 10.48
C VAL A 365 3.95 12.59 9.05
N SER A 366 3.03 12.91 8.14
CA SER A 366 3.12 12.48 6.74
C SER A 366 4.32 13.12 6.02
N ALA A 367 4.61 14.40 6.28
CA ALA A 367 5.77 15.08 5.71
C ALA A 367 7.09 14.48 6.23
N LEU A 368 7.20 14.24 7.55
CA LEU A 368 8.37 13.57 8.12
C LEU A 368 8.51 12.13 7.61
N THR A 369 7.42 11.37 7.54
CA THR A 369 7.43 10.00 6.97
C THR A 369 7.89 10.01 5.52
N ALA A 370 7.45 10.99 4.73
CA ALA A 370 7.87 11.15 3.34
C ALA A 370 9.36 11.46 3.21
N VAL A 371 9.89 12.38 4.00
CA VAL A 371 11.31 12.78 3.92
C VAL A 371 12.21 11.68 4.49
N VAL A 372 11.99 11.29 5.74
CA VAL A 372 12.83 10.31 6.45
C VAL A 372 12.70 8.93 5.82
N GLY A 373 11.46 8.51 5.49
CA GLY A 373 11.20 7.22 4.87
C GLY A 373 11.82 7.10 3.48
N THR A 374 11.75 8.17 2.66
CA THR A 374 12.42 8.19 1.35
C THR A 374 13.92 8.05 1.50
N ALA A 375 14.53 8.79 2.45
CA ALA A 375 15.97 8.71 2.69
C ALA A 375 16.39 7.29 3.13
N ILE A 376 15.69 6.70 4.11
CA ILE A 376 16.03 5.36 4.61
C ILE A 376 15.80 4.30 3.53
N ALA A 377 14.68 4.36 2.80
CA ALA A 377 14.38 3.38 1.76
C ALA A 377 15.36 3.47 0.58
N PHE A 378 15.72 4.69 0.15
CA PHE A 378 16.64 4.88 -0.98
C PHE A 378 18.08 4.53 -0.61
N ILE A 379 18.55 4.95 0.57
CA ILE A 379 19.89 4.58 1.08
C ILE A 379 19.96 3.07 1.31
N GLY A 380 18.95 2.47 1.97
CA GLY A 380 18.90 1.03 2.17
C GLY A 380 18.91 0.23 0.88
N ALA A 381 18.16 0.68 -0.14
CA ALA A 381 18.17 0.07 -1.47
C ALA A 381 19.55 0.20 -2.14
N TYR A 382 20.22 1.36 -2.01
CA TYR A 382 21.56 1.57 -2.54
C TYR A 382 22.58 0.65 -1.87
N LEU A 383 22.54 0.51 -0.55
CA LEU A 383 23.41 -0.40 0.20
C LEU A 383 23.24 -1.86 -0.22
N VAL A 384 22.00 -2.27 -0.48
CA VAL A 384 21.69 -3.67 -0.84
C VAL A 384 22.03 -3.96 -2.31
N GLU A 385 21.73 -3.03 -3.24
CA GLU A 385 21.82 -3.27 -4.68
C GLU A 385 23.21 -3.00 -5.24
N LYS A 386 23.84 -1.89 -4.85
CA LYS A 386 25.13 -1.45 -5.40
C LYS A 386 26.32 -2.01 -4.63
N TRP A 387 26.14 -2.36 -3.35
CA TRP A 387 27.19 -2.99 -2.54
C TRP A 387 26.86 -4.45 -2.31
N ARG A 388 27.43 -5.31 -3.11
CA ARG A 388 27.26 -6.77 -3.04
C ARG A 388 27.91 -7.36 -1.78
N THR A 389 27.39 -7.02 -0.58
CA THR A 389 27.84 -7.59 0.68
C THR A 389 27.11 -8.90 1.00
N ARG A 390 27.70 -9.77 1.84
CA ARG A 390 27.04 -10.97 2.35
C ARG A 390 25.73 -10.65 3.10
N ALA A 391 25.61 -9.45 3.69
CA ALA A 391 24.41 -8.96 4.36
C ALA A 391 23.31 -8.50 3.40
N GLY A 392 23.58 -8.30 2.11
CA GLY A 392 22.61 -7.75 1.14
C GLY A 392 21.36 -8.61 0.99
N ALA A 393 21.50 -9.93 0.85
CA ALA A 393 20.35 -10.83 0.68
C ALA A 393 19.44 -10.88 1.92
N PRO A 394 19.92 -11.06 3.16
CA PRO A 394 19.08 -11.00 4.35
C PRO A 394 18.45 -9.63 4.57
N LEU A 395 19.17 -8.53 4.35
CA LEU A 395 18.59 -7.18 4.45
C LEU A 395 17.51 -6.93 3.41
N TYR A 396 17.68 -7.41 2.18
CA TYR A 396 16.65 -7.37 1.16
C TYR A 396 15.40 -8.14 1.63
N ALA A 397 15.57 -9.37 2.13
CA ALA A 397 14.44 -10.16 2.62
C ALA A 397 13.72 -9.48 3.80
N LEU A 398 14.47 -8.93 4.76
CA LEU A 398 13.90 -8.17 5.89
C LEU A 398 13.13 -6.92 5.44
N SER A 399 13.63 -6.22 4.42
CA SER A 399 12.96 -5.03 3.86
C SER A 399 11.63 -5.36 3.16
N LEU A 400 11.36 -6.63 2.85
CA LEU A 400 10.11 -7.08 2.27
C LEU A 400 9.06 -7.50 3.30
N LEU A 401 9.47 -7.85 4.53
CA LEU A 401 8.54 -8.32 5.57
C LEU A 401 7.44 -7.31 5.91
N PRO A 402 7.68 -6.00 6.00
CA PRO A 402 6.66 -5.04 6.42
C PRO A 402 5.36 -5.09 5.61
N VAL A 403 5.40 -5.43 4.31
CA VAL A 403 4.18 -5.51 3.48
C VAL A 403 3.24 -6.65 3.90
N SER A 404 3.75 -7.67 4.57
CA SER A 404 2.95 -8.79 5.07
C SER A 404 2.44 -8.58 6.50
N ILE A 405 2.86 -7.51 7.17
CA ILE A 405 2.46 -7.21 8.54
C ILE A 405 1.21 -6.30 8.50
N PRO A 406 0.04 -6.79 8.97
CA PRO A 406 -1.15 -5.96 9.09
C PRO A 406 -0.92 -4.75 9.99
N GLY A 407 -1.49 -3.59 9.65
CA GLY A 407 -1.31 -2.36 10.43
C GLY A 407 -1.69 -2.53 11.90
N MET A 408 -2.82 -3.19 12.20
CA MET A 408 -3.26 -3.48 13.57
C MET A 408 -2.24 -4.31 14.35
N VAL A 409 -1.62 -5.31 13.70
CA VAL A 409 -0.58 -6.14 14.31
C VAL A 409 0.67 -5.32 14.60
N LEU A 410 1.07 -4.44 13.66
CA LEU A 410 2.22 -3.55 13.85
C LEU A 410 1.99 -2.56 15.02
N GLY A 411 0.81 -1.93 15.08
CA GLY A 411 0.46 -1.02 16.17
C GLY A 411 0.50 -1.70 17.54
N LEU A 412 -0.08 -2.88 17.66
CA LEU A 412 -0.04 -3.66 18.90
C LEU A 412 1.39 -4.13 19.25
N ALA A 413 2.17 -4.54 18.25
CA ALA A 413 3.58 -4.90 18.44
C ALA A 413 4.41 -3.74 19.01
N TYR A 414 4.09 -2.52 18.58
CA TYR A 414 4.74 -1.32 19.07
C TYR A 414 4.33 -0.98 20.51
N ILE A 415 3.09 -1.24 20.93
CA ILE A 415 2.73 -1.16 22.36
C ILE A 415 3.64 -2.09 23.18
N PHE A 416 3.77 -3.37 22.81
CA PHE A 416 4.59 -4.34 23.57
C PHE A 416 6.08 -4.04 23.55
N THR A 417 6.54 -3.24 22.60
CA THR A 417 7.95 -2.90 22.44
C THR A 417 8.31 -1.57 23.11
N PHE A 418 7.46 -0.57 22.92
CA PHE A 418 7.78 0.81 23.28
C PHE A 418 7.06 1.27 24.55
N ASN A 419 5.94 0.65 24.95
CA ASN A 419 5.25 0.96 26.21
C ASN A 419 5.75 0.05 27.35
N VAL A 420 7.07 0.09 27.62
CA VAL A 420 7.70 -0.70 28.69
C VAL A 420 8.44 0.25 29.63
N SER A 421 7.92 0.36 30.86
CA SER A 421 8.51 1.21 31.89
C SER A 421 9.98 0.85 32.13
N GLY A 422 10.85 1.87 32.24
CA GLY A 422 12.30 1.69 32.43
C GLY A 422 13.11 1.40 31.16
N SER A 423 12.46 1.15 30.00
CA SER A 423 13.15 1.01 28.72
C SER A 423 13.50 2.37 28.10
N ILE A 424 14.68 2.48 27.51
CA ILE A 424 15.07 3.67 26.72
C ILE A 424 14.09 3.91 25.54
N LEU A 425 13.54 2.82 25.00
CA LEU A 425 12.58 2.86 23.90
C LEU A 425 11.24 3.48 24.30
N ASN A 426 10.90 3.47 25.60
CA ASN A 426 9.66 4.08 26.10
C ASN A 426 9.57 5.60 25.85
N ARG A 427 10.72 6.26 25.66
CA ARG A 427 10.75 7.70 25.32
C ARG A 427 10.10 8.02 23.96
N LEU A 428 9.93 7.04 23.09
CA LEU A 428 9.27 7.19 21.80
C LEU A 428 7.75 7.02 21.91
N TYR A 429 7.26 6.27 22.91
CA TYR A 429 5.83 6.00 23.08
C TYR A 429 5.05 7.26 23.43
N GLY A 430 3.87 7.44 22.84
CA GLY A 430 3.04 8.63 23.02
C GLY A 430 3.55 9.91 22.33
N THR A 431 4.56 9.81 21.45
CA THR A 431 5.10 10.95 20.70
C THR A 431 4.74 10.86 19.22
N LEU A 432 4.79 11.99 18.48
CA LEU A 432 4.65 11.97 17.02
C LEU A 432 5.73 11.14 16.33
N ALA A 433 6.90 10.95 16.96
CA ALA A 433 7.99 10.16 16.40
C ALA A 433 7.63 8.69 16.21
N ILE A 434 6.92 8.07 17.17
CA ILE A 434 6.50 6.66 17.01
C ILE A 434 5.47 6.50 15.89
N LEU A 435 4.63 7.52 15.64
CA LEU A 435 3.66 7.53 14.54
C LEU A 435 4.37 7.64 13.19
N VAL A 436 5.43 8.46 13.09
CA VAL A 436 6.29 8.54 11.90
C VAL A 436 6.94 7.18 11.62
N ILE A 437 7.53 6.54 12.65
CA ILE A 437 8.20 5.24 12.51
C ILE A 437 7.18 4.15 12.12
N SER A 438 6.00 4.13 12.74
CA SER A 438 4.94 3.17 12.44
C SER A 438 4.49 3.29 10.98
N ASN A 439 4.21 4.50 10.49
CA ASN A 439 3.86 4.75 9.10
C ASN A 439 4.99 4.37 8.14
N LEU A 440 6.23 4.74 8.48
CA LEU A 440 7.40 4.43 7.66
C LEU A 440 7.55 2.91 7.50
N ILE A 441 7.49 2.15 8.58
CA ILE A 441 7.63 0.69 8.54
C ILE A 441 6.44 0.05 7.83
N HIS A 442 5.22 0.46 8.13
CA HIS A 442 4.01 -0.10 7.50
C HIS A 442 4.06 -0.01 5.97
N TYR A 443 4.54 1.10 5.43
CA TYR A 443 4.65 1.33 3.99
C TYR A 443 6.05 1.13 3.40
N PHE A 444 7.01 0.60 4.16
CA PHE A 444 8.44 0.56 3.79
C PHE A 444 8.75 -0.21 2.51
N THR A 445 8.10 -1.35 2.32
CA THR A 445 8.46 -2.30 1.24
C THR A 445 8.31 -1.71 -0.16
N VAL A 446 7.24 -0.97 -0.44
CA VAL A 446 6.98 -0.39 -1.79
C VAL A 446 8.02 0.67 -2.15
N PRO A 447 8.34 1.66 -1.29
CA PRO A 447 9.48 2.57 -1.43
C PRO A 447 10.81 1.86 -1.70
N PHE A 448 11.14 0.88 -0.87
CA PHE A 448 12.39 0.12 -1.01
C PHE A 448 12.49 -0.61 -2.35
N LEU A 449 11.43 -1.28 -2.79
CA LEU A 449 11.38 -1.96 -4.09
C LEU A 449 11.42 -0.98 -5.26
N THR A 450 10.75 0.17 -5.15
CA THR A 450 10.80 1.23 -6.17
C THR A 450 12.21 1.78 -6.30
N ALA A 451 12.87 2.05 -5.19
CA ALA A 451 14.26 2.48 -5.16
C ALA A 451 15.20 1.42 -5.77
N THR A 452 15.07 0.15 -5.34
CA THR A 452 15.87 -0.97 -5.86
C THR A 452 15.69 -1.12 -7.37
N THR A 453 14.44 -1.05 -7.86
CA THR A 453 14.16 -1.15 -9.31
C THR A 453 14.78 0.00 -10.09
N SER A 454 14.70 1.23 -9.57
CA SER A 454 15.33 2.40 -10.17
C SER A 454 16.86 2.26 -10.23
N LEU A 455 17.47 1.79 -9.14
CA LEU A 455 18.92 1.58 -9.07
C LEU A 455 19.41 0.45 -9.97
N LYS A 456 18.61 -0.60 -10.19
CA LYS A 456 18.91 -1.69 -11.16
C LYS A 456 18.91 -1.22 -12.61
N GLN A 457 18.13 -0.21 -12.94
CA GLN A 457 18.07 0.35 -14.29
C GLN A 457 19.26 1.27 -14.60
N MET A 458 20.05 1.65 -13.59
CA MET A 458 21.26 2.46 -13.76
C MET A 458 22.46 1.56 -14.06
N ASP A 459 23.21 1.93 -15.10
CA ASP A 459 24.42 1.20 -15.49
C ASP A 459 25.44 1.18 -14.33
N ALA A 460 26.01 0.01 -14.10
CA ALA A 460 27.06 -0.16 -13.10
C ALA A 460 28.38 0.57 -13.47
N GLU A 461 28.53 0.99 -14.72
CA GLU A 461 29.70 1.74 -15.19
C GLU A 461 29.88 3.06 -14.43
N PHE A 462 28.80 3.71 -13.99
CA PHE A 462 28.90 4.96 -13.21
C PHE A 462 29.68 4.78 -11.90
N GLU A 463 29.43 3.70 -11.18
CA GLU A 463 30.14 3.36 -9.95
C GLU A 463 31.57 2.89 -10.25
N ASN A 464 31.76 2.08 -11.29
CA ASN A 464 33.07 1.55 -11.69
C ASN A 464 34.02 2.67 -12.14
N VAL A 465 33.55 3.62 -12.96
CA VAL A 465 34.34 4.78 -13.39
C VAL A 465 34.70 5.66 -12.20
N GLY A 466 33.73 5.93 -11.30
CA GLY A 466 34.00 6.67 -10.06
C GLY A 466 35.10 6.01 -9.23
N ALA A 467 35.01 4.70 -9.03
CA ALA A 467 36.01 3.94 -8.28
C ALA A 467 37.40 3.97 -8.97
N SER A 468 37.45 3.79 -10.30
CA SER A 468 38.69 3.86 -11.08
C SER A 468 39.38 5.22 -11.03
N MET A 469 38.61 6.28 -10.87
CA MET A 469 39.10 7.66 -10.71
C MET A 469 39.41 8.02 -9.25
N GLY A 470 39.27 7.10 -8.30
CA GLY A 470 39.47 7.36 -6.87
C GLY A 470 38.42 8.26 -6.24
N VAL A 471 37.24 8.43 -6.88
CA VAL A 471 36.15 9.23 -6.35
C VAL A 471 35.41 8.46 -5.28
N PRO A 472 35.31 8.96 -4.03
CA PRO A 472 34.58 8.27 -2.96
C PRO A 472 33.11 8.03 -3.35
N PHE A 473 32.57 6.84 -2.95
CA PHE A 473 31.22 6.43 -3.30
C PHE A 473 30.12 7.44 -2.94
N TYR A 474 30.24 8.14 -1.80
CA TYR A 474 29.28 9.14 -1.37
C TYR A 474 29.23 10.36 -2.32
N LYS A 475 30.33 10.71 -2.99
CA LYS A 475 30.33 11.75 -4.03
C LYS A 475 29.62 11.27 -5.29
N THR A 476 29.85 10.03 -5.73
CA THR A 476 29.13 9.39 -6.83
C THR A 476 27.64 9.28 -6.52
N PHE A 477 27.29 8.86 -5.29
CA PHE A 477 25.90 8.80 -4.83
C PHE A 477 25.20 10.14 -4.97
N TRP A 478 25.74 11.21 -4.39
CA TRP A 478 25.08 12.52 -4.39
C TRP A 478 25.11 13.24 -5.73
N ARG A 479 26.18 13.09 -6.52
CA ARG A 479 26.37 13.83 -7.77
C ARG A 479 25.84 13.12 -9.02
N VAL A 480 25.71 11.79 -8.97
CA VAL A 480 25.30 10.97 -10.11
C VAL A 480 24.00 10.20 -9.80
N THR A 481 24.03 9.33 -8.78
CA THR A 481 22.92 8.40 -8.49
C THR A 481 21.64 9.13 -8.09
N VAL A 482 21.72 10.06 -7.13
CA VAL A 482 20.56 10.84 -6.66
C VAL A 482 19.92 11.69 -7.76
N PRO A 483 20.67 12.49 -8.56
CA PRO A 483 20.06 13.25 -9.66
C PRO A 483 19.40 12.39 -10.74
N ILE A 484 19.97 11.26 -11.10
CA ILE A 484 19.37 10.34 -12.08
C ILE A 484 18.12 9.67 -11.49
N ALA A 485 18.13 9.30 -10.22
CA ALA A 485 17.00 8.68 -9.51
C ALA A 485 15.93 9.68 -9.07
N LEU A 486 16.12 10.98 -9.26
CA LEU A 486 15.23 12.02 -8.72
C LEU A 486 13.73 11.79 -9.03
N PRO A 487 13.33 11.35 -10.24
CA PRO A 487 11.92 11.00 -10.50
C PRO A 487 11.39 9.89 -9.58
N SER A 488 12.20 8.87 -9.32
CA SER A 488 11.82 7.76 -8.41
C SER A 488 11.79 8.21 -6.96
N ILE A 489 12.72 9.05 -6.53
CA ILE A 489 12.76 9.66 -5.18
C ILE A 489 11.50 10.48 -4.93
N ILE A 490 11.08 11.31 -5.88
CA ILE A 490 9.84 12.10 -5.80
C ILE A 490 8.61 11.18 -5.73
N ALA A 491 8.56 10.11 -6.54
CA ALA A 491 7.46 9.16 -6.53
C ALA A 491 7.35 8.42 -5.18
N ILE A 492 8.49 8.00 -4.60
CA ILE A 492 8.56 7.37 -3.27
C ILE A 492 8.06 8.32 -2.19
N SER A 493 8.54 9.57 -2.19
CA SER A 493 8.13 10.59 -1.22
C SER A 493 6.62 10.86 -1.29
N MET A 494 6.05 10.98 -2.50
CA MET A 494 4.61 11.12 -2.70
C MET A 494 3.84 9.92 -2.16
N TYR A 495 4.29 8.70 -2.46
CA TYR A 495 3.65 7.47 -1.97
C TYR A 495 3.60 7.43 -0.45
N LEU A 496 4.72 7.70 0.22
CA LEU A 496 4.80 7.73 1.68
C LEU A 496 3.90 8.81 2.28
N PHE A 497 3.90 10.03 1.72
CA PHE A 497 3.06 11.11 2.22
C PHE A 497 1.57 10.75 2.15
N LEU A 498 1.11 10.32 0.97
CA LEU A 498 -0.31 10.03 0.75
C LEU A 498 -0.80 8.88 1.61
N ASN A 499 -0.02 7.81 1.74
CA ASN A 499 -0.42 6.68 2.57
C ASN A 499 -0.36 7.01 4.07
N ALA A 500 0.65 7.73 4.54
CA ALA A 500 0.72 8.17 5.94
C ALA A 500 -0.45 9.09 6.33
N MET A 501 -0.93 9.93 5.39
CA MET A 501 -2.05 10.85 5.62
C MET A 501 -3.37 10.12 5.87
N VAL A 502 -3.57 8.94 5.27
CA VAL A 502 -4.81 8.16 5.35
C VAL A 502 -4.71 6.95 6.28
N THR A 503 -3.54 6.72 6.88
CA THR A 503 -3.32 5.56 7.76
C THR A 503 -4.16 5.62 9.02
N LEU A 504 -4.85 4.53 9.32
CA LEU A 504 -5.60 4.33 10.57
C LEU A 504 -5.07 3.13 11.36
N SER A 505 -5.05 1.96 10.74
CA SER A 505 -4.78 0.68 11.41
C SER A 505 -3.42 0.60 12.12
N ALA A 506 -2.36 1.18 11.53
CA ALA A 506 -1.01 1.12 12.10
C ALA A 506 -0.76 2.12 13.24
N VAL A 507 -1.66 3.10 13.43
CA VAL A 507 -1.46 4.20 14.38
C VAL A 507 -2.52 4.27 15.49
N VAL A 508 -3.68 3.64 15.31
CA VAL A 508 -4.83 3.76 16.22
C VAL A 508 -4.50 3.37 17.67
N PHE A 509 -3.55 2.46 17.87
CA PHE A 509 -3.08 2.06 19.20
C PHE A 509 -1.96 2.92 19.77
N LEU A 510 -1.37 3.82 18.98
CA LEU A 510 -0.15 4.55 19.33
C LEU A 510 -0.40 6.03 19.61
N VAL A 511 -1.60 6.52 19.30
CA VAL A 511 -1.98 7.90 19.58
C VAL A 511 -2.15 8.13 21.08
N ALA A 512 -1.74 9.31 21.54
CA ALA A 512 -1.92 9.79 22.90
C ALA A 512 -2.59 11.17 22.84
N PRO A 513 -3.12 11.69 23.97
CA PRO A 513 -3.71 13.02 24.02
C PRO A 513 -2.76 14.08 23.41
N GLY A 514 -3.24 14.81 22.40
CA GLY A 514 -2.48 15.83 21.67
C GLY A 514 -1.63 15.31 20.51
N THR A 515 -1.55 13.99 20.28
CA THR A 515 -0.85 13.39 19.14
C THR A 515 -1.79 12.68 18.15
N GLU A 516 -3.10 12.88 18.31
CA GLU A 516 -4.09 12.29 17.41
C GLU A 516 -3.84 12.69 15.97
N LEU A 517 -4.07 11.74 15.05
CA LEU A 517 -4.03 11.96 13.62
C LEU A 517 -5.45 12.12 13.06
N ALA A 518 -5.60 12.81 11.95
CA ALA A 518 -6.90 13.10 11.34
C ALA A 518 -7.73 11.84 11.07
N ALA A 519 -7.13 10.75 10.58
CA ALA A 519 -7.84 9.48 10.35
C ALA A 519 -8.36 8.85 11.65
N VAL A 520 -7.61 8.98 12.76
CA VAL A 520 -8.04 8.52 14.09
C VAL A 520 -9.12 9.46 14.64
N ALA A 521 -8.98 10.77 14.43
CA ALA A 521 -10.00 11.75 14.83
C ALA A 521 -11.34 11.48 14.15
N VAL A 522 -11.34 11.11 12.84
CA VAL A 522 -12.57 10.71 12.14
C VAL A 522 -13.22 9.50 12.81
N LEU A 523 -12.44 8.50 13.24
CA LEU A 523 -12.94 7.34 13.97
C LEU A 523 -13.55 7.74 15.32
N LEU A 524 -12.85 8.59 16.08
CA LEU A 524 -13.33 9.04 17.39
C LEU A 524 -14.61 9.87 17.29
N MET A 525 -14.72 10.74 16.28
CA MET A 525 -15.95 11.50 16.00
C MET A 525 -17.11 10.57 15.61
N ASP A 526 -16.84 9.54 14.79
CA ASP A 526 -17.87 8.57 14.39
C ASP A 526 -18.35 7.74 15.59
N ASP A 527 -17.43 7.25 16.43
CA ASP A 527 -17.73 6.52 17.67
C ASP A 527 -18.52 7.41 18.69
N ALA A 528 -18.26 8.73 18.71
CA ALA A 528 -18.99 9.70 19.52
C ALA A 528 -20.39 10.07 18.95
N GLY A 529 -20.70 9.65 17.71
CA GLY A 529 -21.93 10.01 17.02
C GLY A 529 -21.87 11.34 16.26
N ASP A 530 -20.74 12.05 16.28
CA ASP A 530 -20.50 13.32 15.55
C ASP A 530 -20.14 13.06 14.08
N THR A 531 -20.95 12.23 13.42
CA THR A 531 -20.67 11.72 12.08
C THR A 531 -20.53 12.80 11.01
N ALA A 532 -21.20 13.97 11.18
CA ALA A 532 -21.07 15.10 10.26
C ALA A 532 -19.69 15.80 10.40
N GLN A 533 -19.13 15.92 11.62
CA GLN A 533 -17.77 16.39 11.84
C GLN A 533 -16.74 15.37 11.28
N ALA A 534 -17.00 14.06 11.45
CA ALA A 534 -16.20 13.00 10.84
C ALA A 534 -16.17 13.13 9.30
N ALA A 535 -17.31 13.45 8.66
CA ALA A 535 -17.37 13.73 7.23
C ALA A 535 -16.57 14.99 6.85
N ALA A 536 -16.68 16.08 7.64
CA ALA A 536 -15.93 17.32 7.41
C ALA A 536 -14.40 17.10 7.50
N MET A 537 -13.92 16.38 8.53
CA MET A 537 -12.50 16.03 8.65
C MET A 537 -12.04 15.14 7.49
N SER A 538 -12.88 14.20 7.05
CA SER A 538 -12.61 13.35 5.88
C SER A 538 -12.44 14.17 4.60
N VAL A 539 -13.28 15.20 4.38
CA VAL A 539 -13.14 16.13 3.24
C VAL A 539 -11.80 16.86 3.30
N LEU A 540 -11.36 17.30 4.48
CA LEU A 540 -10.07 17.97 4.64
C LEU A 540 -8.89 17.02 4.35
N ILE A 541 -8.94 15.77 4.81
CA ILE A 541 -7.94 14.75 4.48
C ILE A 541 -7.82 14.58 2.96
N ILE A 542 -8.94 14.41 2.28
CA ILE A 542 -9.00 14.27 0.82
C ILE A 542 -8.46 15.51 0.12
N ALA A 543 -8.86 16.70 0.56
CA ALA A 543 -8.40 17.97 -0.01
C ALA A 543 -6.88 18.13 0.11
N VAL A 544 -6.30 17.83 1.28
CA VAL A 544 -4.85 17.84 1.48
C VAL A 544 -4.17 16.82 0.57
N GLY A 545 -4.69 15.59 0.47
CA GLY A 545 -4.16 14.56 -0.40
C GLY A 545 -4.14 14.97 -1.88
N LEU A 546 -5.24 15.55 -2.36
CA LEU A 546 -5.36 16.06 -3.74
C LEU A 546 -4.42 17.25 -3.99
N MET A 547 -4.31 18.19 -3.04
CA MET A 547 -3.40 19.34 -3.13
C MET A 547 -1.95 18.87 -3.22
N VAL A 548 -1.53 17.96 -2.36
CA VAL A 548 -0.18 17.39 -2.37
C VAL A 548 0.07 16.62 -3.67
N ARG A 549 -0.88 15.83 -4.15
CA ARG A 549 -0.79 15.16 -5.45
C ARG A 549 -0.55 16.15 -6.59
N PHE A 550 -1.23 17.29 -6.57
CA PHE A 550 -1.06 18.35 -7.58
C PHE A 550 0.33 18.97 -7.52
N VAL A 551 0.84 19.25 -6.30
CA VAL A 551 2.21 19.77 -6.09
C VAL A 551 3.25 18.78 -6.64
N TYR A 552 3.15 17.51 -6.28
CA TYR A 552 4.07 16.47 -6.78
C TYR A 552 4.00 16.30 -8.31
N TRP A 553 2.81 16.42 -8.90
CA TRP A 553 2.66 16.39 -10.35
C TRP A 553 3.38 17.56 -11.04
N GLY A 554 3.30 18.76 -10.47
CA GLY A 554 4.04 19.93 -10.94
C GLY A 554 5.56 19.73 -10.85
N LEU A 555 6.05 19.25 -9.70
CA LEU A 555 7.46 18.92 -9.47
C LEU A 555 7.95 17.86 -10.47
N MET A 556 7.20 16.78 -10.65
CA MET A 556 7.54 15.68 -11.57
C MET A 556 7.66 16.20 -13.01
N ARG A 557 6.72 17.05 -13.48
CA ARG A 557 6.80 17.67 -14.81
C ARG A 557 8.07 18.49 -14.99
N GLY A 558 8.45 19.27 -13.98
CA GLY A 558 9.68 20.09 -14.01
C GLY A 558 10.95 19.24 -14.12
N VAL A 559 11.03 18.19 -13.28
CA VAL A 559 12.17 17.26 -13.26
C VAL A 559 12.27 16.48 -14.56
N THR A 560 11.18 15.87 -15.04
CA THR A 560 11.19 15.07 -16.28
C THR A 560 11.59 15.91 -17.49
N ARG A 561 11.16 17.16 -17.56
CA ARG A 561 11.58 18.07 -18.64
C ARG A 561 13.09 18.33 -18.63
N ARG A 562 13.72 18.40 -17.45
CA ARG A 562 15.16 18.65 -17.32
C ARG A 562 16.00 17.39 -17.54
N THR A 563 15.59 16.25 -16.97
CA THR A 563 16.36 15.00 -17.01
C THR A 563 16.16 14.19 -18.29
N GLN A 564 15.04 14.36 -19.02
CA GLN A 564 14.71 13.62 -20.24
C GLN A 564 14.59 14.52 -21.49
N ALA A 565 15.16 15.70 -21.48
CA ALA A 565 15.15 16.63 -22.64
C ALA A 565 15.69 15.97 -23.91
N TRP A 566 16.71 15.11 -23.77
CA TRP A 566 17.32 14.36 -24.88
C TRP A 566 16.36 13.33 -25.53
N THR A 567 15.43 12.71 -24.76
CA THR A 567 14.45 11.76 -25.31
C THR A 567 13.37 12.45 -26.15
N ALA A 568 13.03 13.69 -25.82
CA ALA A 568 12.08 14.50 -26.58
C ALA A 568 12.67 14.89 -27.95
N THR A 569 13.97 15.17 -28.01
CA THR A 569 14.70 15.46 -29.25
C THR A 569 14.78 14.23 -30.15
N ALA A 570 15.05 13.04 -29.58
CA ALA A 570 15.08 11.77 -30.31
C ALA A 570 13.70 11.39 -30.90
N ARG A 571 12.60 11.68 -30.22
CA ARG A 571 11.23 11.48 -30.75
C ARG A 571 10.91 12.43 -31.90
N ARG A 572 11.35 13.70 -31.85
CA ARG A 572 11.18 14.67 -32.97
C ARG A 572 11.97 14.28 -34.22
N ILE A 573 13.13 13.64 -34.05
CA ILE A 573 13.95 13.17 -35.17
C ILE A 573 13.32 11.92 -35.84
N ARG A 574 12.66 11.05 -35.05
CA ARG A 574 11.96 9.87 -35.57
C ARG A 574 10.59 10.15 -36.24
N SER A 575 10.01 11.32 -35.98
CA SER A 575 8.73 11.75 -36.54
C SER A 575 8.88 12.62 -37.80
N ARG A 576 10.11 12.93 -38.18
CA ARG A 576 10.51 13.49 -39.49
C ARG A 576 11.12 12.39 -40.33
#